data_33e9943b14c412ff8ef633d614918b3d
#
_entry.id   33e9943b14c412ff8ef633d614918b3d
#
_cell.length_a   1.000
_cell.length_b   1.000
_cell.length_c   1.000
_cell.angle_alpha   90.00
_cell.angle_beta   90.00
_cell.angle_gamma   90.00
#
_symmetry.space_group_name_H-M   'P 1'
#
loop_
_entity.id
_entity.type
_entity.pdbx_description
1 polymer ?
#
loop_
_entity_poly.entity_id
_entity_poly.type
_entity_poly.pdbx_seq_one_letter_code
_entity_poly.pdbx_strand_id
1 'polypeptide(L)'
;MNTSLIQAGVVASLLAVTAQAWAVPLTERGHTEYQHQCASCHGTTAKGDGPLRPFLVKAPSDLTTLAQRHGGQLPEQQLREMIDGRGMNEPGPHGSREMPVWGQRFREDAQQTRMGRWKPERQVRQRLDALVAYLQSVQVK
;
A
#
# COMPACT_ATOMS: atom_id res chain seq x y z
N MET A 1 -10.11 -21.07 68.08
CA MET A 1 -11.20 -20.25 67.45
C MET A 1 -10.58 -19.46 66.34
N ASN A 2 -11.06 -19.67 65.17
CA ASN A 2 -10.67 -19.46 63.80
C ASN A 2 -10.10 -18.08 63.37
N THR A 3 -8.84 -18.08 62.96
CA THR A 3 -8.19 -16.95 62.25
C THR A 3 -7.47 -17.46 61.01
N SER A 4 -8.17 -18.04 60.06
CA SER A 4 -7.52 -18.62 58.86
C SER A 4 -8.30 -18.46 57.56
N LEU A 5 -9.03 -17.34 57.34
CA LEU A 5 -9.84 -17.15 56.12
C LEU A 5 -9.73 -15.79 55.43
N ILE A 6 -8.68 -14.97 55.66
CA ILE A 6 -8.60 -13.62 55.04
C ILE A 6 -7.33 -13.43 54.17
N GLN A 7 -6.69 -14.45 53.64
CA GLN A 7 -5.48 -14.26 52.81
C GLN A 7 -5.56 -14.81 51.38
N ALA A 8 -6.73 -15.12 50.86
CA ALA A 8 -6.86 -15.69 49.51
C ALA A 8 -7.41 -14.73 48.42
N GLY A 9 -7.54 -13.42 48.69
CA GLY A 9 -8.29 -12.48 47.82
C GLY A 9 -7.51 -11.41 47.06
N VAL A 10 -6.17 -11.34 47.14
CA VAL A 10 -5.44 -10.15 46.62
C VAL A 10 -4.47 -10.42 45.47
N VAL A 11 -4.30 -11.64 44.97
CA VAL A 11 -3.26 -11.94 43.96
C VAL A 11 -3.80 -12.07 42.52
N ALA A 12 -5.10 -11.90 42.27
CA ALA A 12 -5.68 -12.14 40.93
C ALA A 12 -5.88 -10.88 40.04
N SER A 13 -5.36 -9.70 40.41
CA SER A 13 -5.67 -8.43 39.69
C SER A 13 -4.50 -7.80 38.95
N LEU A 14 -3.43 -8.48 38.71
CA LEU A 14 -2.26 -7.93 38.01
C LEU A 14 -1.86 -8.88 36.90
N LEU A 15 -2.30 -8.63 35.66
CA LEU A 15 -1.63 -8.98 34.41
C LEU A 15 -2.59 -8.94 33.19
N ALA A 16 -3.41 -7.90 33.07
CA ALA A 16 -3.98 -7.54 31.78
C ALA A 16 -3.12 -6.42 31.16
N VAL A 17 -1.84 -6.69 30.91
CA VAL A 17 -1.07 -5.88 29.95
C VAL A 17 -1.57 -6.28 28.58
N THR A 18 -2.59 -5.55 28.07
CA THR A 18 -3.04 -5.65 26.70
C THR A 18 -1.89 -5.18 25.81
N ALA A 19 -1.20 -6.11 25.19
CA ALA A 19 -0.28 -5.84 24.11
C ALA A 19 -1.12 -5.26 22.94
N GLN A 20 -1.28 -3.94 22.91
CA GLN A 20 -1.81 -3.25 21.76
C GLN A 20 -0.77 -3.39 20.65
N ALA A 21 -0.94 -4.39 19.81
CA ALA A 21 -0.20 -4.48 18.56
C ALA A 21 -0.54 -3.22 17.74
N TRP A 22 0.38 -2.29 17.68
CA TRP A 22 0.25 -1.06 16.88
C TRP A 22 0.30 -1.49 15.41
N ALA A 23 -0.86 -1.65 14.82
CA ALA A 23 -0.94 -1.94 13.39
C ALA A 23 -0.43 -0.71 12.62
N VAL A 24 0.61 -0.90 11.81
CA VAL A 24 1.13 0.16 10.94
C VAL A 24 -0.02 0.67 10.05
N PRO A 25 -0.28 1.99 10.03
CA PRO A 25 -1.32 2.58 9.21
C PRO A 25 -1.22 2.17 7.74
N LEU A 26 -2.35 2.04 7.07
CA LEU A 26 -2.40 1.62 5.67
C LEU A 26 -1.62 2.60 4.77
N THR A 27 -1.71 3.89 5.04
CA THR A 27 -0.97 4.95 4.34
C THR A 27 0.54 4.84 4.48
N GLU A 28 1.04 4.47 5.66
CA GLU A 28 2.47 4.27 5.91
C GLU A 28 3.00 3.03 5.20
N ARG A 29 2.22 1.95 5.20
CA ARG A 29 2.53 0.76 4.39
C ARG A 29 2.56 1.11 2.91
N GLY A 30 1.62 1.92 2.44
CA GLY A 30 1.56 2.42 1.07
C GLY A 30 2.73 3.32 0.73
N HIS A 31 3.14 4.20 1.64
CA HIS A 31 4.34 5.02 1.48
C HIS A 31 5.60 4.17 1.33
N THR A 32 5.80 3.18 2.19
CA THR A 32 6.92 2.26 2.11
C THR A 32 6.94 1.51 0.77
N GLU A 33 5.80 0.96 0.35
CA GLU A 33 5.65 0.29 -0.94
C GLU A 33 5.95 1.23 -2.11
N TYR A 34 5.44 2.46 -2.06
CA TYR A 34 5.67 3.48 -3.05
C TYR A 34 7.15 3.84 -3.19
N GLN A 35 7.86 4.07 -2.08
CA GLN A 35 9.29 4.39 -2.11
C GLN A 35 10.12 3.28 -2.76
N HIS A 36 9.77 2.03 -2.53
CA HIS A 36 10.51 0.88 -3.06
C HIS A 36 10.21 0.58 -4.55
N GLN A 37 8.97 0.79 -5.00
CA GLN A 37 8.52 0.30 -6.29
C GLN A 37 8.25 1.42 -7.31
N CYS A 38 7.88 2.61 -6.85
CA CYS A 38 7.33 3.67 -7.70
C CYS A 38 8.22 4.90 -7.78
N ALA A 39 8.92 5.24 -6.68
CA ALA A 39 9.66 6.50 -6.55
C ALA A 39 10.80 6.65 -7.56
N SER A 40 11.39 5.54 -8.05
CA SER A 40 12.43 5.60 -9.08
C SER A 40 11.97 6.30 -10.38
N CYS A 41 10.70 6.17 -10.73
CA CYS A 41 10.10 6.83 -11.88
C CYS A 41 9.28 8.06 -11.48
N HIS A 42 8.39 7.92 -10.47
CA HIS A 42 7.45 8.97 -10.09
C HIS A 42 7.99 10.00 -9.09
N GLY A 43 9.23 9.83 -8.61
CA GLY A 43 9.84 10.72 -7.61
C GLY A 43 9.39 10.40 -6.18
N THR A 44 10.19 10.78 -5.19
CA THR A 44 9.89 10.56 -3.77
C THR A 44 8.69 11.37 -3.29
N THR A 45 8.36 12.46 -3.99
CA THR A 45 7.23 13.35 -3.74
C THR A 45 6.04 13.09 -4.67
N ALA A 46 6.10 12.04 -5.50
CA ALA A 46 5.07 11.63 -6.44
C ALA A 46 4.77 12.65 -7.58
N LYS A 47 5.71 13.55 -7.91
CA LYS A 47 5.54 14.60 -8.93
C LYS A 47 6.02 14.20 -10.33
N GLY A 48 6.40 12.94 -10.55
CA GLY A 48 6.88 12.46 -11.84
C GLY A 48 8.33 12.85 -12.13
N ASP A 49 9.10 13.23 -11.13
CA ASP A 49 10.47 13.74 -11.20
C ASP A 49 11.52 12.73 -10.71
N GLY A 50 11.19 11.43 -10.75
CA GLY A 50 12.10 10.38 -10.31
C GLY A 50 13.39 10.30 -11.13
N PRO A 51 14.46 9.72 -10.57
CA PRO A 51 15.78 9.65 -11.21
C PRO A 51 15.80 8.91 -12.55
N LEU A 52 14.84 8.01 -12.81
CA LEU A 52 14.74 7.32 -14.10
C LEU A 52 14.03 8.14 -15.19
N ARG A 53 13.40 9.29 -14.86
CA ARG A 53 12.67 10.12 -15.82
C ARG A 53 13.45 10.44 -17.10
N PRO A 54 14.76 10.82 -17.05
CA PRO A 54 15.51 11.14 -18.25
C PRO A 54 15.70 9.96 -19.23
N PHE A 55 15.51 8.74 -18.76
CA PHE A 55 15.68 7.51 -19.56
C PHE A 55 14.37 6.95 -20.09
N LEU A 56 13.24 7.58 -19.76
CA LEU A 56 11.90 7.12 -20.17
C LEU A 56 11.44 7.92 -21.41
N VAL A 57 10.88 7.21 -22.39
CA VAL A 57 10.31 7.82 -23.60
C VAL A 57 9.15 8.76 -23.24
N LYS A 58 8.36 8.38 -22.25
CA LYS A 58 7.25 9.19 -21.73
C LYS A 58 7.52 9.55 -20.28
N ALA A 59 7.43 10.84 -19.97
CA ALA A 59 7.58 11.32 -18.61
C ALA A 59 6.49 10.75 -17.69
N PRO A 60 6.87 10.23 -16.50
CA PRO A 60 5.90 9.79 -15.51
C PRO A 60 4.98 10.94 -15.09
N SER A 61 3.70 10.61 -14.88
CA SER A 61 2.71 11.61 -14.48
C SER A 61 2.98 12.11 -13.05
N ASP A 62 2.62 13.37 -12.79
CA ASP A 62 2.43 13.89 -11.43
C ASP A 62 1.22 13.20 -10.81
N LEU A 63 1.46 12.39 -9.79
CA LEU A 63 0.42 11.62 -9.10
C LEU A 63 -0.29 12.44 -8.02
N THR A 64 0.24 13.61 -7.64
CA THR A 64 -0.37 14.46 -6.61
C THR A 64 -1.59 15.22 -7.10
N THR A 65 -1.79 15.31 -8.41
CA THR A 65 -2.89 16.04 -9.06
C THR A 65 -3.97 15.12 -9.64
N LEU A 66 -3.95 13.84 -9.31
CA LEU A 66 -4.91 12.87 -9.86
C LEU A 66 -6.35 13.23 -9.52
N ALA A 67 -6.64 13.56 -8.27
CA ALA A 67 -7.99 13.96 -7.86
C ALA A 67 -8.47 15.20 -8.61
N GLN A 68 -7.62 16.24 -8.75
CA GLN A 68 -7.98 17.45 -9.51
C GLN A 68 -8.37 17.12 -10.97
N ARG A 69 -7.61 16.25 -11.61
CA ARG A 69 -7.87 15.84 -13.02
C ARG A 69 -9.12 14.97 -13.17
N HIS A 70 -9.67 14.47 -12.07
CA HIS A 70 -10.86 13.62 -12.02
C HIS A 70 -12.00 14.26 -11.21
N GLY A 71 -12.18 15.57 -11.34
CA GLY A 71 -13.31 16.27 -10.74
C GLY A 71 -13.29 16.37 -9.21
N GLY A 72 -12.09 16.33 -8.61
CA GLY A 72 -11.90 16.45 -7.17
C GLY A 72 -11.90 15.12 -6.40
N GLN A 73 -12.09 14.00 -7.07
CA GLN A 73 -12.09 12.67 -6.45
C GLN A 73 -11.00 11.77 -7.06
N LEU A 74 -10.28 11.05 -6.20
CA LEU A 74 -9.30 10.09 -6.67
C LEU A 74 -10.02 8.88 -7.30
N PRO A 75 -9.72 8.50 -8.55
CA PRO A 75 -10.35 7.35 -9.21
C PRO A 75 -9.73 6.04 -8.73
N GLU A 76 -9.98 5.67 -7.47
CA GLU A 76 -9.30 4.58 -6.77
C GLU A 76 -9.35 3.24 -7.50
N GLN A 77 -10.52 2.86 -8.03
CA GLN A 77 -10.67 1.58 -8.73
C GLN A 77 -9.82 1.56 -10.02
N GLN A 78 -9.84 2.64 -10.79
CA GLN A 78 -9.02 2.75 -12.00
C GLN A 78 -7.53 2.72 -11.68
N LEU A 79 -7.13 3.32 -10.54
CA LEU A 79 -5.73 3.26 -10.08
C LEU A 79 -5.31 1.84 -9.69
N ARG A 80 -6.18 1.11 -8.98
CA ARG A 80 -5.90 -0.30 -8.67
C ARG A 80 -5.68 -1.12 -9.94
N GLU A 81 -6.56 -0.98 -10.91
CA GLU A 81 -6.49 -1.68 -12.20
C GLU A 81 -5.23 -1.30 -12.99
N MET A 82 -4.91 -0.01 -13.01
CA MET A 82 -3.72 0.49 -13.70
C MET A 82 -2.42 -0.01 -13.07
N ILE A 83 -2.31 0.04 -11.74
CA ILE A 83 -1.13 -0.45 -11.03
C ILE A 83 -1.05 -1.98 -11.15
N ASP A 84 -2.15 -2.69 -11.00
CA ASP A 84 -2.20 -4.14 -11.21
C ASP A 84 -1.74 -4.52 -12.62
N GLY A 85 -2.31 -3.92 -13.63
CA GLY A 85 -1.96 -4.08 -15.05
C GLY A 85 -2.26 -5.46 -15.65
N ARG A 86 -2.61 -6.47 -14.86
CA ARG A 86 -2.79 -7.86 -15.34
C ARG A 86 -4.04 -8.06 -16.21
N GLY A 87 -5.07 -7.25 -16.02
CA GLY A 87 -6.33 -7.32 -16.76
C GLY A 87 -6.43 -6.33 -17.93
N MET A 88 -5.40 -5.54 -18.18
CA MET A 88 -5.42 -4.52 -19.24
C MET A 88 -4.99 -5.13 -20.57
N ASN A 89 -5.95 -5.30 -21.49
CA ASN A 89 -5.68 -5.77 -22.86
C ASN A 89 -5.20 -4.65 -23.79
N GLU A 90 -5.50 -3.41 -23.43
CA GLU A 90 -5.13 -2.20 -24.19
C GLU A 90 -4.17 -1.33 -23.37
N PRO A 91 -3.29 -0.57 -24.02
CA PRO A 91 -2.57 0.49 -23.32
C PRO A 91 -3.61 1.43 -22.73
N GLY A 92 -3.57 1.62 -21.40
CA GLY A 92 -4.48 2.51 -20.69
C GLY A 92 -4.37 3.95 -21.20
N PRO A 93 -5.11 4.92 -20.61
CA PRO A 93 -5.12 6.32 -21.05
C PRO A 93 -3.75 7.00 -21.04
N HIS A 94 -2.72 6.31 -20.60
CA HIS A 94 -1.33 6.76 -20.64
C HIS A 94 -0.54 6.27 -21.86
N GLY A 95 -1.16 5.63 -22.85
CA GLY A 95 -0.50 5.14 -24.06
C GLY A 95 0.28 3.84 -23.85
N SER A 96 1.53 3.74 -24.30
CA SER A 96 2.36 2.55 -24.19
C SER A 96 2.46 1.99 -22.77
N ARG A 97 2.65 0.67 -22.65
CA ARG A 97 2.90 -0.03 -21.35
C ARG A 97 4.30 0.26 -20.81
N GLU A 98 4.58 1.53 -20.52
CA GLU A 98 5.87 1.92 -19.96
C GLU A 98 5.91 1.65 -18.44
N MET A 99 4.74 1.65 -17.79
CA MET A 99 4.61 1.27 -16.39
C MET A 99 4.62 -0.26 -16.26
N PRO A 100 5.43 -0.83 -15.37
CA PRO A 100 5.45 -2.28 -15.13
C PRO A 100 4.09 -2.84 -14.68
N VAL A 101 3.85 -4.14 -14.95
CA VAL A 101 2.68 -4.87 -14.47
C VAL A 101 2.92 -5.27 -13.01
N TRP A 102 2.60 -4.37 -12.09
CA TRP A 102 2.91 -4.55 -10.66
C TRP A 102 2.14 -5.70 -10.02
N GLY A 103 0.91 -5.96 -10.47
CA GLY A 103 0.13 -7.09 -9.96
C GLY A 103 0.81 -8.43 -10.17
N GLN A 104 1.46 -8.64 -11.32
CA GLN A 104 2.24 -9.85 -11.57
C GLN A 104 3.43 -9.94 -10.63
N ARG A 105 4.21 -8.86 -10.48
CA ARG A 105 5.35 -8.80 -9.58
C ARG A 105 4.97 -9.03 -8.12
N PHE A 106 3.89 -8.40 -7.66
CA PHE A 106 3.39 -8.59 -6.30
C PHE A 106 2.94 -10.02 -6.03
N ARG A 107 2.39 -10.68 -7.04
CA ARG A 107 2.01 -12.08 -6.96
C ARG A 107 3.23 -13.00 -6.86
N GLU A 108 4.26 -12.75 -7.65
CA GLU A 108 5.51 -13.49 -7.61
C GLU A 108 6.21 -13.34 -6.26
N ASP A 109 6.33 -12.11 -5.74
CA ASP A 109 6.86 -11.84 -4.41
C ASP A 109 6.06 -12.58 -3.33
N ALA A 110 4.72 -12.56 -3.41
CA ALA A 110 3.85 -13.25 -2.46
C ALA A 110 4.10 -14.77 -2.45
N GLN A 111 4.28 -15.38 -3.61
CA GLN A 111 4.54 -16.82 -3.73
C GLN A 111 5.85 -17.26 -3.08
N GLN A 112 6.82 -16.36 -2.93
CA GLN A 112 8.10 -16.62 -2.27
C GLN A 112 7.97 -16.61 -0.74
N THR A 113 6.90 -16.04 -0.19
CA THR A 113 6.65 -16.03 1.24
C THR A 113 5.83 -17.23 1.68
N ARG A 114 6.11 -17.76 2.89
CA ARG A 114 5.37 -18.90 3.44
C ARG A 114 3.86 -18.60 3.56
N MET A 115 3.49 -17.39 3.97
CA MET A 115 2.09 -16.98 4.14
C MET A 115 1.42 -16.64 2.80
N GLY A 116 2.14 -16.05 1.86
CA GLY A 116 1.60 -15.62 0.57
C GLY A 116 1.34 -16.77 -0.39
N ARG A 117 2.08 -17.88 -0.26
CA ARG A 117 1.93 -19.05 -1.13
C ARG A 117 0.49 -19.58 -1.20
N TRP A 118 -0.27 -19.46 -0.11
CA TRP A 118 -1.64 -19.96 -0.02
C TRP A 118 -2.71 -18.99 -0.52
N LYS A 119 -2.42 -17.67 -0.50
CA LYS A 119 -3.37 -16.62 -0.91
C LYS A 119 -2.65 -15.43 -1.56
N PRO A 120 -1.95 -15.60 -2.68
CA PRO A 120 -1.16 -14.53 -3.29
C PRO A 120 -2.04 -13.34 -3.69
N GLU A 121 -3.25 -13.57 -4.21
CA GLU A 121 -4.16 -12.50 -4.62
C GLU A 121 -4.64 -11.62 -3.45
N ARG A 122 -4.73 -12.17 -2.26
CA ARG A 122 -5.01 -11.36 -1.07
C ARG A 122 -3.87 -10.38 -0.77
N GLN A 123 -2.63 -10.83 -0.89
CA GLN A 123 -1.48 -9.96 -0.68
C GLN A 123 -1.36 -8.90 -1.77
N VAL A 124 -1.60 -9.26 -3.04
CA VAL A 124 -1.67 -8.29 -4.12
C VAL A 124 -2.68 -7.19 -3.81
N ARG A 125 -3.92 -7.54 -3.46
CA ARG A 125 -4.94 -6.55 -3.09
C ARG A 125 -4.51 -5.67 -1.93
N GLN A 126 -3.94 -6.23 -0.87
CA GLN A 126 -3.48 -5.46 0.29
C GLN A 126 -2.38 -4.44 -0.08
N ARG A 127 -1.47 -4.79 -0.98
CA ARG A 127 -0.44 -3.87 -1.48
C ARG A 127 -1.05 -2.77 -2.36
N LEU A 128 -1.97 -3.11 -3.24
CA LEU A 128 -2.69 -2.14 -4.07
C LEU A 128 -3.52 -1.16 -3.21
N ASP A 129 -4.25 -1.67 -2.21
CA ASP A 129 -5.03 -0.84 -1.30
C ASP A 129 -4.13 0.12 -0.50
N ALA A 130 -2.98 -0.36 -0.05
CA ALA A 130 -2.01 0.48 0.65
C ALA A 130 -1.45 1.59 -0.25
N LEU A 131 -1.07 1.26 -1.50
CA LEU A 131 -0.60 2.25 -2.47
C LEU A 131 -1.68 3.30 -2.77
N VAL A 132 -2.92 2.90 -3.00
CA VAL A 132 -4.03 3.83 -3.24
C VAL A 132 -4.28 4.73 -2.02
N ALA A 133 -4.24 4.19 -0.81
CA ALA A 133 -4.38 4.99 0.42
C ALA A 133 -3.25 6.02 0.55
N TYR A 134 -2.02 5.67 0.22
CA TYR A 134 -0.92 6.63 0.17
C TYR A 134 -1.14 7.69 -0.91
N LEU A 135 -1.49 7.30 -2.14
CA LEU A 135 -1.77 8.26 -3.22
C LEU A 135 -2.91 9.22 -2.86
N GLN A 136 -3.95 8.74 -2.17
CA GLN A 136 -5.01 9.60 -1.65
C GLN A 136 -4.48 10.65 -0.66
N SER A 137 -3.53 10.26 0.19
CA SER A 137 -2.98 11.14 1.24
C SER A 137 -2.09 12.28 0.69
N VAL A 138 -1.53 12.11 -0.51
CA VAL A 138 -0.63 13.09 -1.14
C VAL A 138 -1.31 13.97 -2.19
N GLN A 139 -2.64 13.84 -2.36
CA GLN A 139 -3.36 14.69 -3.31
C GLN A 139 -3.32 16.16 -2.89
N VAL A 140 -3.01 17.06 -3.84
CA VAL A 140 -3.16 18.50 -3.63
C VAL A 140 -4.65 18.83 -3.50
N LYS A 141 -4.95 19.76 -2.59
CA LYS A 141 -6.31 20.23 -2.30
C LYS A 141 -6.72 21.32 -3.26
#